data_75f562774a7d869e80c5c86b547677a4
#
_entry.id   75f562774a7d869e80c5c86b547677a4
#
_cell.length_a   1.000
_cell.length_b   1.000
_cell.length_c   1.000
_cell.angle_alpha   90.00
_cell.angle_beta   90.00
_cell.angle_gamma   90.00
#
_symmetry.space_group_name_H-M   'P 1'
#
loop_
_entity.id
_entity.type
_entity.pdbx_description
1 polymer ?
#
loop_
_entity_poly.entity_id
_entity_poly.type
_entity_poly.pdbx_seq_one_letter_code
_entity_poly.pdbx_strand_id
1 'polypeptide(L)'
;MFSYYVLNALYTLFRIYSVCIVVWCLSSWITVSNDSVRNILKAIGKIVEPYLNVFRRAIPPISGVDLSPIIALFVLNLVERLAISTLGLILI
;
A
#
# COMPACT_ATOMS: atom_id res chain seq x y z
N MET A 1 -8.28 25.99 -6.83
CA MET A 1 -7.52 25.35 -7.92
C MET A 1 -6.31 24.60 -7.40
N PHE A 2 -5.42 25.28 -6.65
CA PHE A 2 -4.24 24.64 -6.09
C PHE A 2 -4.60 23.46 -5.16
N SER A 3 -5.62 23.64 -4.30
CA SER A 3 -6.07 22.60 -3.40
C SER A 3 -6.59 21.36 -4.14
N TYR A 4 -7.27 21.56 -5.26
CA TYR A 4 -7.74 20.46 -6.09
C TYR A 4 -6.57 19.61 -6.60
N TYR A 5 -5.53 20.25 -7.10
CA TYR A 5 -4.37 19.54 -7.62
C TYR A 5 -3.63 18.77 -6.52
N VAL A 6 -3.48 19.38 -5.35
CA VAL A 6 -2.82 18.73 -4.20
C VAL A 6 -3.61 17.50 -3.76
N LEU A 7 -4.92 17.63 -3.60
CA LEU A 7 -5.76 16.52 -3.16
C LEU A 7 -5.79 15.39 -4.18
N ASN A 8 -5.84 15.75 -5.47
CA ASN A 8 -5.83 14.77 -6.55
C ASN A 8 -4.49 14.03 -6.61
N ALA A 9 -3.38 14.74 -6.39
CA ALA A 9 -2.06 14.12 -6.34
C ALA A 9 -1.94 13.14 -5.19
N LEU A 10 -2.43 13.51 -4.00
CA LEU A 10 -2.45 12.64 -2.84
C LEU A 10 -3.30 11.39 -3.08
N TYR A 11 -4.49 11.57 -3.63
CA TYR A 11 -5.36 10.45 -3.98
C TYR A 11 -4.66 9.48 -4.93
N THR A 12 -4.00 10.01 -5.94
CA THR A 12 -3.27 9.20 -6.92
C THR A 12 -2.13 8.43 -6.27
N LEU A 13 -1.36 9.09 -5.38
CA LEU A 13 -0.27 8.43 -4.67
C LEU A 13 -0.77 7.28 -3.79
N PHE A 14 -1.85 7.48 -3.05
CA PHE A 14 -2.44 6.42 -2.24
C PHE A 14 -2.93 5.26 -3.10
N ARG A 15 -3.53 5.56 -4.26
CA ARG A 15 -3.99 4.52 -5.19
C ARG A 15 -2.83 3.71 -5.74
N ILE A 16 -1.77 4.37 -6.17
CA ILE A 16 -0.58 3.69 -6.68
C ILE A 16 0.02 2.80 -5.60
N TYR A 17 0.12 3.30 -4.38
CA TYR A 17 0.67 2.53 -3.27
C TYR A 17 -0.20 1.30 -2.97
N SER A 18 -1.52 1.47 -2.97
CA SER A 18 -2.46 0.36 -2.75
C SER A 18 -2.28 -0.72 -3.81
N VAL A 19 -2.15 -0.33 -5.08
CA VAL A 19 -1.92 -1.27 -6.18
C VAL A 19 -0.60 -2.01 -5.98
N CYS A 20 0.45 -1.31 -5.55
CA CYS A 20 1.74 -1.94 -5.26
C CYS A 20 1.62 -3.00 -4.18
N ILE A 21 0.86 -2.72 -3.12
CA ILE A 21 0.64 -3.68 -2.04
C ILE A 21 -0.11 -4.92 -2.56
N VAL A 22 -1.16 -4.72 -3.36
CA VAL A 22 -1.93 -5.83 -3.92
C VAL A 22 -1.05 -6.68 -4.84
N VAL A 23 -0.29 -6.05 -5.73
CA VAL A 23 0.60 -6.76 -6.63
C VAL A 23 1.64 -7.57 -5.85
N TRP A 24 2.22 -6.96 -4.82
CA TRP A 24 3.20 -7.63 -3.96
C TRP A 24 2.61 -8.86 -3.28
N CYS A 25 1.39 -8.73 -2.75
CA CYS A 25 0.71 -9.83 -2.06
C CYS A 25 0.40 -10.97 -3.02
N LEU A 26 -0.13 -10.65 -4.21
CA LEU A 26 -0.45 -11.66 -5.21
C LEU A 26 0.80 -12.35 -5.73
N SER A 27 1.90 -11.61 -5.87
CA SER A 27 3.16 -12.17 -6.35
C SER A 27 3.75 -13.18 -5.38
N SER A 28 3.47 -13.04 -4.08
CA SER A 28 3.98 -13.99 -3.09
C SER A 28 3.31 -15.36 -3.20
N TRP A 29 2.14 -15.43 -3.84
CA TRP A 29 1.41 -16.67 -4.07
C TRP A 29 1.79 -17.34 -5.40
N ILE A 30 2.51 -16.64 -6.27
CA ILE A 30 2.87 -17.09 -7.60
C ILE A 30 4.38 -17.25 -7.67
N THR A 31 4.84 -18.39 -8.20
CA THR A 31 6.26 -18.60 -8.48
C THR A 31 6.60 -17.95 -9.80
N VAL A 32 7.49 -16.96 -9.77
CA VAL A 32 7.91 -16.24 -10.96
C VAL A 32 9.29 -16.75 -11.39
N SER A 33 9.38 -17.23 -12.62
CA SER A 33 10.63 -17.74 -13.18
C SER A 33 11.38 -16.71 -14.01
N ASN A 34 10.72 -15.63 -14.43
CA ASN A 34 11.34 -14.58 -15.25
C ASN A 34 12.14 -13.62 -14.36
N ASP A 35 13.43 -13.47 -14.65
CA ASP A 35 14.32 -12.63 -13.86
C ASP A 35 13.96 -11.15 -13.90
N SER A 36 13.52 -10.66 -15.06
CA SER A 36 13.11 -9.25 -15.19
C SER A 36 11.91 -8.93 -14.31
N VAL A 37 10.90 -9.81 -14.33
CA VAL A 37 9.71 -9.66 -13.48
C VAL A 37 10.09 -9.77 -12.00
N ARG A 38 10.98 -10.70 -11.67
CA ARG A 38 11.45 -10.87 -10.30
C ARG A 38 12.15 -9.62 -9.78
N ASN A 39 12.95 -8.97 -10.62
CA ASN A 39 13.64 -7.74 -10.26
C ASN A 39 12.66 -6.59 -10.01
N ILE A 40 11.62 -6.49 -10.84
CA ILE A 40 10.55 -5.50 -10.66
C ILE A 40 9.83 -5.73 -9.33
N LEU A 41 9.51 -6.99 -9.03
CA LEU A 41 8.84 -7.35 -7.77
C LEU A 41 9.71 -7.03 -6.55
N LYS A 42 11.02 -7.24 -6.64
CA LYS A 42 11.94 -6.87 -5.57
C LYS A 42 11.94 -5.36 -5.33
N ALA A 43 11.90 -4.57 -6.41
CA ALA A 43 11.84 -3.12 -6.29
C ALA A 43 10.53 -2.67 -5.61
N ILE A 44 9.41 -3.27 -5.99
CA ILE A 44 8.11 -3.01 -5.36
C ILE A 44 8.18 -3.40 -3.88
N GLY A 45 8.78 -4.53 -3.56
CA GLY A 45 8.94 -5.00 -2.19
C GLY A 45 9.68 -4.03 -1.30
N LYS A 46 10.73 -3.38 -1.83
CA LYS A 46 11.49 -2.39 -1.07
C LYS A 46 10.63 -1.20 -0.63
N ILE A 47 9.60 -0.89 -1.38
CA ILE A 47 8.68 0.20 -1.07
C ILE A 47 7.57 -0.28 -0.13
N VAL A 48 7.08 -1.50 -0.32
CA VAL A 48 5.94 -2.05 0.39
C VAL A 48 6.33 -2.69 1.74
N GLU A 49 7.46 -3.38 1.80
CA GLU A 49 7.85 -4.15 3.00
C GLU A 49 7.98 -3.30 4.27
N PRO A 50 8.59 -2.10 4.26
CA PRO A 50 8.67 -1.31 5.49
C PRO A 50 7.31 -1.03 6.11
N TYR A 51 6.30 -0.77 5.27
CA TYR A 51 4.94 -0.54 5.73
C TYR A 51 4.31 -1.82 6.25
N LEU A 52 4.40 -2.91 5.49
CA LEU A 52 3.82 -4.19 5.87
C LEU A 52 4.47 -4.78 7.13
N ASN A 53 5.76 -4.58 7.31
CA ASN A 53 6.48 -5.11 8.47
C ASN A 53 5.95 -4.55 9.79
N VAL A 54 5.47 -3.30 9.79
CA VAL A 54 4.85 -2.71 10.98
C VAL A 54 3.66 -3.54 11.41
N PHE A 55 2.84 -3.99 10.46
CA PHE A 55 1.65 -4.80 10.74
C PHE A 55 2.01 -6.24 11.08
N ARG A 56 3.06 -6.78 10.47
CA ARG A 56 3.50 -8.15 10.75
C ARG A 56 4.02 -8.28 12.18
N ARG A 57 4.61 -7.23 12.72
CA ARG A 57 5.06 -7.22 14.13
C ARG A 57 3.88 -7.20 15.09
N ALA A 58 2.82 -6.47 14.74
CA ALA A 58 1.64 -6.34 15.58
C ALA A 58 0.69 -7.52 15.45
N ILE A 59 0.64 -8.15 14.27
CA ILE A 59 -0.33 -9.19 13.95
C ILE A 59 0.43 -10.44 13.50
N PRO A 60 0.48 -11.49 14.35
CA PRO A 60 1.12 -12.73 13.95
C PRO A 60 0.30 -13.47 12.90
N PRO A 61 0.93 -14.27 12.02
CA PRO A 61 0.20 -15.07 11.04
C PRO A 61 -0.73 -16.05 11.73
N ILE A 62 -1.96 -16.16 11.22
CA ILE A 62 -2.98 -17.06 11.75
C ILE A 62 -3.12 -18.23 10.78
N SER A 63 -2.95 -19.45 11.30
CA SER A 63 -3.06 -20.68 10.51
C SER A 63 -2.16 -20.68 9.27
N GLY A 64 -1.00 -20.03 9.37
CA GLY A 64 -0.04 -19.96 8.26
C GLY A 64 -0.40 -18.94 7.20
N VAL A 65 -1.50 -18.21 7.36
CA VAL A 65 -1.92 -17.18 6.42
C VAL A 65 -1.55 -15.82 6.98
N ASP A 66 -0.84 -15.03 6.17
CA ASP A 66 -0.46 -13.66 6.54
C ASP A 66 -1.62 -12.72 6.18
N LEU A 67 -2.29 -12.20 7.22
CA LEU A 67 -3.39 -11.26 7.06
C LEU A 67 -2.93 -9.80 7.08
N SER A 68 -1.63 -9.57 7.31
CA SER A 68 -1.09 -8.21 7.39
C SER A 68 -1.39 -7.36 6.16
N PRO A 69 -1.27 -7.86 4.91
CA PRO A 69 -1.59 -7.06 3.73
C PRO A 69 -3.01 -6.55 3.71
N ILE A 70 -3.98 -7.38 4.12
CA ILE A 70 -5.38 -7.00 4.13
C ILE A 70 -5.62 -5.87 5.12
N ILE A 71 -5.08 -5.98 6.32
CA ILE A 71 -5.20 -4.98 7.36
C ILE A 71 -4.45 -3.70 6.96
N ALA A 72 -3.28 -3.86 6.34
CA ALA A 72 -2.50 -2.73 5.85
C ALA A 72 -3.26 -1.92 4.82
N LEU A 73 -3.96 -2.58 3.89
CA LEU A 73 -4.80 -1.91 2.90
C LEU A 73 -5.98 -1.19 3.56
N PHE A 74 -6.59 -1.81 4.54
CA PHE A 74 -7.70 -1.19 5.28
C PHE A 74 -7.24 0.08 5.99
N VAL A 75 -6.11 0.01 6.69
CA VAL A 75 -5.54 1.17 7.39
C VAL A 75 -5.14 2.26 6.40
N LEU A 76 -4.56 1.87 5.27
CA LEU A 76 -4.17 2.81 4.22
C LEU A 76 -5.38 3.58 3.70
N ASN A 77 -6.51 2.90 3.48
CA ASN A 77 -7.75 3.53 3.06
C ASN A 77 -8.28 4.51 4.12
N LEU A 78 -8.18 4.15 5.39
CA LEU A 78 -8.58 5.05 6.48
C LEU A 78 -7.69 6.29 6.53
N VAL A 79 -6.38 6.11 6.42
CA VAL A 79 -5.42 7.22 6.41
C VAL A 79 -5.69 8.13 5.22
N GLU A 80 -5.96 7.56 4.05
CA GLU A 80 -6.31 8.32 2.86
C GLU A 80 -7.53 9.20 3.08
N ARG A 81 -8.60 8.62 3.62
CA ARG A 81 -9.84 9.36 3.90
C ARG A 81 -9.60 10.48 4.90
N LEU A 82 -8.87 10.20 5.97
CA LEU A 82 -8.56 11.19 6.99
C LEU A 82 -7.67 12.30 6.42
N ALA A 83 -6.65 11.95 5.65
CA ALA A 83 -5.76 12.92 5.05
C ALA A 83 -6.49 13.85 4.08
N ILE A 84 -7.31 13.28 3.20
CA ILE A 84 -8.05 14.06 2.21
C ILE A 84 -9.09 14.94 2.89
N SER A 85 -9.80 14.42 3.89
CA SER A 85 -10.79 15.20 4.62
C SER A 85 -10.15 16.36 5.39
N THR A 86 -9.04 16.09 6.07
CA THR A 86 -8.34 17.11 6.85
C THR A 86 -7.75 18.19 5.96
N LEU A 87 -7.07 17.78 4.87
CA LEU A 87 -6.47 18.72 3.94
C LEU A 87 -7.54 19.51 3.18
N GLY A 88 -8.66 18.87 2.88
CA GLY A 88 -9.78 19.56 2.25
C GLY A 88 -10.31 20.69 3.12
N LEU A 89 -10.41 20.48 4.43
CA LEU A 89 -10.84 21.51 5.36
C LEU A 89 -9.82 22.65 5.48
N ILE A 90 -8.55 22.34 5.39
CA ILE A 90 -7.47 23.33 5.52
C ILE A 90 -7.30 24.13 4.24
N LEU A 91 -7.41 23.48 3.08
CA LEU A 91 -7.11 24.07 1.78
C LEU A 91 -8.29 24.77 1.14
N ILE A 92 -9.51 24.53 1.63
CA ILE A 92 -10.71 25.18 1.10
C ILE A 92 -10.95 26.54 1.76
#